data_f0503990fa201f3b7c98632bf86b782d
#
_entry.id   f0503990fa201f3b7c98632bf86b782d
#
_cell.length_a   1.000
_cell.length_b   1.000
_cell.length_c   1.000
_cell.angle_alpha   90.00
_cell.angle_beta   90.00
_cell.angle_gamma   90.00
#
_symmetry.space_group_name_H-M   'P 1'
#
loop_
_entity.id
_entity.type
_entity.pdbx_description
1 polymer ?
#
loop_
_entity_poly.entity_id
_entity_poly.type
_entity_poly.pdbx_seq_one_letter_code
_entity_poly.pdbx_strand_id
1 'polypeptide(L)'
;MQDLIRASLVIALLSGCTASPMLKYSLDVPAQTMSVLDAPEVQDGRARFREIFCSTLHEHPDRKRRGCDELLHRLRDEAPSAPQPGPPPAPDHRLRLVFVTGLFNDCASTVALPFETAVAHLRSLGYSAEILSVSGRSSSSYNAASIAEIVSQAPDGDQRLVLVGYSKGAVDILEFMVAYPDLAKRVSAVVSVAGAINGSPVADVAAPFYQRSLKDVSLPGCGPGDGGALASLARPARLNWLVTNRLPNARYFSLVSFTRPDTVSSPLRPFAAALAEIDPRNDGQLLFYDQVIPGATLLGYVNADHWAVAVPIEEKRPVLATLVTGHNWFPRDMLAEAIALYLSEQLAAEQDTR
;
A
#
# COMPACT_ATOMS: atom_id res chain seq x y z
N MET A 1 -15.16 -15.95 31.85
CA MET A 1 -16.54 -15.42 31.69
C MET A 1 -16.58 -13.90 31.70
N GLN A 2 -15.81 -13.21 32.53
CA GLN A 2 -15.75 -11.74 32.56
C GLN A 2 -15.06 -11.12 31.32
N ASP A 3 -14.10 -11.80 30.71
CA ASP A 3 -13.37 -11.28 29.54
C ASP A 3 -14.15 -11.40 28.23
N LEU A 4 -15.05 -12.39 28.13
CA LEU A 4 -15.99 -12.52 27.02
C LEU A 4 -17.07 -11.43 27.03
N ILE A 5 -17.48 -10.99 28.21
CA ILE A 5 -18.45 -9.90 28.39
C ILE A 5 -17.82 -8.54 28.02
N ARG A 6 -16.52 -8.35 28.29
CA ARG A 6 -15.81 -7.13 27.93
C ARG A 6 -15.56 -7.02 26.42
N ALA A 7 -15.28 -8.13 25.75
CA ALA A 7 -15.14 -8.16 24.29
C ALA A 7 -16.47 -7.87 23.57
N SER A 8 -17.58 -8.40 24.09
CA SER A 8 -18.92 -8.12 23.54
C SER A 8 -19.39 -6.68 23.79
N LEU A 9 -18.96 -6.04 24.87
CA LEU A 9 -19.32 -4.65 25.17
C LEU A 9 -18.58 -3.65 24.27
N VAL A 10 -17.36 -3.95 23.84
CA VAL A 10 -16.58 -3.13 22.89
C VAL A 10 -17.21 -3.16 21.49
N ILE A 11 -17.77 -4.30 21.08
CA ILE A 11 -18.48 -4.42 19.80
C ILE A 11 -19.82 -3.68 19.80
N ALA A 12 -20.53 -3.68 20.94
CA ALA A 12 -21.84 -3.02 21.07
C ALA A 12 -21.76 -1.49 21.13
N LEU A 13 -20.62 -0.91 21.55
CA LEU A 13 -20.42 0.55 21.61
C LEU A 13 -20.11 1.19 20.24
N LEU A 14 -19.83 0.40 19.22
CA LEU A 14 -19.60 0.89 17.84
C LEU A 14 -20.90 1.12 17.05
N SER A 15 -22.05 0.68 17.60
CA SER A 15 -23.35 0.75 16.91
C SER A 15 -24.13 2.05 17.13
N GLY A 16 -23.60 3.01 17.87
CA GLY A 16 -24.34 4.19 18.34
C GLY A 16 -23.92 5.54 17.78
N CYS A 17 -22.95 5.63 16.88
CA CYS A 17 -22.60 6.90 16.23
C CYS A 17 -23.35 7.02 14.90
N THR A 18 -24.33 7.91 14.82
CA THR A 18 -24.87 8.38 13.54
C THR A 18 -23.72 9.08 12.80
N ALA A 19 -23.02 8.33 11.96
CA ALA A 19 -22.04 8.89 11.05
C ALA A 19 -22.77 9.91 10.15
N SER A 20 -22.23 11.11 10.03
CA SER A 20 -22.69 12.07 9.03
C SER A 20 -22.72 11.35 7.67
N PRO A 21 -23.76 11.55 6.85
CA PRO A 21 -23.85 10.90 5.56
C PRO A 21 -22.60 11.27 4.73
N MET A 22 -21.72 10.30 4.54
CA MET A 22 -20.55 10.48 3.67
C MET A 22 -21.05 10.61 2.24
N LEU A 23 -20.53 11.58 1.52
CA LEU A 23 -20.84 11.79 0.10
C LEU A 23 -20.46 10.53 -0.68
N LYS A 24 -21.44 9.97 -1.40
CA LYS A 24 -21.22 8.84 -2.31
C LYS A 24 -20.56 9.37 -3.59
N TYR A 25 -19.31 9.01 -3.79
CA TYR A 25 -18.62 9.27 -5.04
C TYR A 25 -18.56 7.98 -5.85
N SER A 26 -19.19 7.98 -7.02
CA SER A 26 -19.06 6.92 -8.01
C SER A 26 -18.11 7.39 -9.09
N LEU A 27 -16.81 7.26 -8.87
CA LEU A 27 -15.80 7.58 -9.87
C LEU A 27 -15.15 6.28 -10.35
N ASP A 28 -15.23 6.04 -11.66
CA ASP A 28 -14.55 4.89 -12.27
C ASP A 28 -13.04 5.14 -12.41
N VAL A 29 -12.59 6.38 -12.25
CA VAL A 29 -11.19 6.78 -12.44
C VAL A 29 -10.72 7.67 -11.29
N PRO A 30 -9.62 7.31 -10.60
CA PRO A 30 -9.02 8.14 -9.54
C PRO A 30 -8.59 9.54 -10.00
N ALA A 31 -8.21 9.70 -11.26
CA ALA A 31 -7.75 10.95 -11.84
C ALA A 31 -8.74 12.12 -11.65
N GLN A 32 -10.05 11.85 -11.71
CA GLN A 32 -11.06 12.90 -11.53
C GLN A 32 -11.10 13.45 -10.09
N THR A 33 -10.78 12.61 -9.09
CA THR A 33 -10.70 13.06 -7.70
C THR A 33 -9.47 13.94 -7.48
N MET A 34 -8.39 13.68 -8.22
CA MET A 34 -7.12 14.40 -8.07
C MET A 34 -7.14 15.80 -8.71
N SER A 35 -7.96 16.03 -9.73
CA SER A 35 -8.09 17.35 -10.36
C SER A 35 -8.57 18.45 -9.40
N VAL A 36 -9.27 18.09 -8.34
CA VAL A 36 -9.75 19.00 -7.30
C VAL A 36 -8.61 19.57 -6.45
N LEU A 37 -7.46 18.88 -6.42
CA LEU A 37 -6.31 19.22 -5.59
C LEU A 37 -5.28 20.10 -6.30
N ASP A 38 -5.56 20.63 -7.50
CA ASP A 38 -4.58 21.32 -8.35
C ASP A 38 -3.25 20.55 -8.47
N ALA A 39 -3.37 19.22 -8.52
CA ALA A 39 -2.27 18.29 -8.58
C ALA A 39 -1.99 17.88 -10.04
N PRO A 40 -0.77 17.45 -10.36
CA PRO A 40 -0.46 16.87 -11.66
C PRO A 40 -1.42 15.73 -12.00
N GLU A 41 -1.72 15.58 -13.29
CA GLU A 41 -2.57 14.52 -13.80
C GLU A 41 -1.96 13.15 -13.52
N VAL A 42 -2.80 12.19 -13.11
CA VAL A 42 -2.38 10.80 -12.91
C VAL A 42 -2.11 10.18 -14.28
N GLN A 43 -0.92 9.62 -14.47
CA GLN A 43 -0.54 8.96 -15.70
C GLN A 43 -1.03 7.50 -15.70
N ASP A 44 -1.42 6.99 -16.87
CA ASP A 44 -1.89 5.62 -17.02
C ASP A 44 -0.75 4.68 -17.43
N GLY A 45 -0.28 3.86 -16.49
CA GLY A 45 0.70 2.81 -16.70
C GLY A 45 0.12 1.38 -16.71
N ARG A 46 -1.23 1.26 -16.57
CA ARG A 46 -1.91 0.00 -16.31
C ARG A 46 -1.69 -1.06 -17.39
N ALA A 47 -1.79 -0.68 -18.66
CA ALA A 47 -1.66 -1.62 -19.76
C ALA A 47 -0.28 -2.28 -19.76
N ARG A 48 0.79 -1.46 -19.66
CA ARG A 48 2.17 -1.97 -19.65
C ARG A 48 2.49 -2.76 -18.38
N PHE A 49 2.05 -2.28 -17.22
CA PHE A 49 2.26 -3.02 -15.97
C PHE A 49 1.56 -4.38 -16.00
N ARG A 50 0.34 -4.45 -16.52
CA ARG A 50 -0.41 -5.71 -16.71
C ARG A 50 0.36 -6.69 -17.59
N GLU A 51 0.92 -6.24 -18.73
CA GLU A 51 1.72 -7.08 -19.62
C GLU A 51 2.88 -7.72 -18.87
N ILE A 52 3.64 -6.91 -18.13
CA ILE A 52 4.79 -7.37 -17.34
C ILE A 52 4.33 -8.36 -16.25
N PHE A 53 3.32 -8.01 -15.46
CA PHE A 53 2.81 -8.89 -14.40
C PHE A 53 2.28 -10.22 -14.93
N CYS A 54 1.55 -10.20 -16.06
CA CYS A 54 1.01 -11.41 -16.67
C CYS A 54 2.14 -12.30 -17.22
N SER A 55 3.19 -11.71 -17.80
CA SER A 55 4.37 -12.43 -18.26
C SER A 55 5.11 -13.07 -17.09
N THR A 56 5.40 -12.30 -16.04
CA THR A 56 6.03 -12.80 -14.80
C THR A 56 5.24 -13.97 -14.22
N LEU A 57 3.92 -13.85 -14.13
CA LEU A 57 3.05 -14.92 -13.62
C LEU A 57 3.09 -16.17 -14.54
N HIS A 58 3.26 -15.99 -15.84
CA HIS A 58 3.36 -17.10 -16.80
C HIS A 58 4.68 -17.85 -16.66
N GLU A 59 5.76 -17.18 -16.37
CA GLU A 59 7.09 -17.77 -16.16
C GLU A 59 7.19 -18.57 -14.84
N HIS A 60 6.25 -18.35 -13.90
CA HIS A 60 6.17 -19.04 -12.61
C HIS A 60 4.87 -19.84 -12.47
N PRO A 61 4.69 -20.96 -13.21
CA PRO A 61 3.44 -21.71 -13.25
C PRO A 61 3.04 -22.32 -11.90
N ASP A 62 3.99 -22.56 -10.99
CA ASP A 62 3.78 -22.99 -9.61
C ASP A 62 3.08 -21.92 -8.75
N ARG A 63 3.18 -20.66 -9.12
CA ARG A 63 2.51 -19.50 -8.50
C ARG A 63 1.18 -19.16 -9.16
N LYS A 64 0.84 -19.81 -10.26
CA LYS A 64 -0.38 -19.52 -11.03
C LYS A 64 -1.60 -20.26 -10.46
N ARG A 65 -2.14 -19.79 -9.34
CA ARG A 65 -3.41 -20.30 -8.78
C ARG A 65 -4.63 -19.64 -9.41
N ARG A 66 -4.49 -18.41 -9.94
CA ARG A 66 -5.53 -17.61 -10.59
C ARG A 66 -4.97 -16.98 -11.85
N GLY A 67 -5.85 -16.72 -12.81
CA GLY A 67 -5.49 -16.04 -14.05
C GLY A 67 -5.09 -14.58 -13.83
N CYS A 68 -4.29 -14.03 -14.74
CA CYS A 68 -3.85 -12.64 -14.64
C CYS A 68 -5.04 -11.64 -14.59
N ASP A 69 -6.06 -11.85 -15.43
CA ASP A 69 -7.27 -11.01 -15.47
C ASP A 69 -8.16 -11.16 -14.23
N GLU A 70 -7.97 -12.22 -13.44
CA GLU A 70 -8.61 -12.37 -12.14
C GLU A 70 -7.83 -11.66 -11.03
N LEU A 71 -6.51 -11.52 -11.19
CA LEU A 71 -5.62 -10.90 -10.21
C LEU A 71 -5.54 -9.37 -10.36
N LEU A 72 -5.70 -8.86 -11.58
CA LEU A 72 -5.75 -7.43 -11.87
C LEU A 72 -7.11 -7.06 -12.48
N HIS A 73 -7.88 -6.25 -11.78
CA HIS A 73 -9.11 -5.69 -12.32
C HIS A 73 -8.83 -4.84 -13.55
N ARG A 74 -9.71 -4.95 -14.55
CA ARG A 74 -9.70 -4.06 -15.71
C ARG A 74 -10.90 -3.11 -15.60
N LEU A 75 -10.64 -1.83 -15.50
CA LEU A 75 -11.67 -0.82 -15.56
C LEU A 75 -11.85 -0.35 -17.02
N ARG A 76 -13.03 0.23 -17.33
CA ARG A 76 -13.44 0.54 -18.70
C ARG A 76 -12.49 1.44 -19.46
N ASP A 77 -11.81 2.33 -18.75
CA ASP A 77 -10.91 3.33 -19.32
C ASP A 77 -9.44 2.85 -19.42
N GLU A 78 -9.17 1.61 -19.04
CA GLU A 78 -7.83 1.03 -19.22
C GLU A 78 -7.57 0.78 -20.70
N ALA A 79 -6.48 1.36 -21.21
CA ALA A 79 -6.05 1.13 -22.59
C ALA A 79 -5.89 -0.37 -22.86
N PRO A 80 -6.28 -0.85 -24.06
CA PRO A 80 -6.04 -2.23 -24.43
C PRO A 80 -4.53 -2.53 -24.39
N SER A 81 -4.18 -3.71 -23.91
CA SER A 81 -2.80 -4.20 -24.01
C SER A 81 -2.37 -4.28 -25.48
N ALA A 82 -1.08 -4.11 -25.74
CA ALA A 82 -0.56 -4.25 -27.10
C ALA A 82 -0.97 -5.61 -27.70
N PRO A 83 -1.32 -5.67 -28.98
CA PRO A 83 -1.70 -6.93 -29.65
C PRO A 83 -0.61 -8.00 -29.56
N GLN A 84 0.63 -7.59 -29.48
CA GLN A 84 1.80 -8.43 -29.21
C GLN A 84 2.57 -7.78 -28.07
N PRO A 85 2.44 -8.29 -26.82
CA PRO A 85 3.23 -7.80 -25.70
C PRO A 85 4.72 -7.92 -26.03
N GLY A 86 5.47 -6.85 -25.77
CA GLY A 86 6.94 -6.91 -25.84
C GLY A 86 7.48 -7.89 -24.80
N PRO A 87 8.73 -8.36 -24.96
CA PRO A 87 9.39 -9.16 -23.95
C PRO A 87 9.38 -8.41 -22.59
N PRO A 88 9.38 -9.14 -21.47
CA PRO A 88 9.54 -8.48 -20.17
C PRO A 88 10.86 -7.69 -20.16
N PRO A 89 10.90 -6.54 -19.46
CA PRO A 89 12.10 -5.74 -19.37
C PRO A 89 13.25 -6.54 -18.74
N ALA A 90 14.48 -6.25 -19.14
CA ALA A 90 15.64 -6.81 -18.47
C ALA A 90 15.74 -6.27 -17.02
N PRO A 91 16.09 -7.11 -16.04
CA PRO A 91 16.29 -6.69 -14.66
C PRO A 91 17.41 -5.64 -14.54
N ASP A 92 17.15 -4.53 -13.83
CA ASP A 92 18.19 -3.58 -13.43
C ASP A 92 18.61 -3.84 -11.98
N HIS A 93 19.69 -4.57 -11.79
CA HIS A 93 20.20 -4.92 -10.46
C HIS A 93 20.82 -3.74 -9.70
N ARG A 94 20.86 -2.52 -10.29
CA ARG A 94 21.18 -1.28 -9.57
C ARG A 94 20.01 -0.82 -8.69
N LEU A 95 18.80 -1.37 -8.88
CA LEU A 95 17.66 -1.06 -8.02
C LEU A 95 17.91 -1.57 -6.61
N ARG A 96 17.81 -0.67 -5.62
CA ARG A 96 17.73 -0.98 -4.21
C ARG A 96 16.31 -0.67 -3.74
N LEU A 97 15.55 -1.71 -3.42
CA LEU A 97 14.16 -1.60 -3.01
C LEU A 97 14.04 -1.68 -1.49
N VAL A 98 13.54 -0.62 -0.86
CA VAL A 98 13.28 -0.56 0.58
C VAL A 98 11.77 -0.56 0.78
N PHE A 99 11.26 -1.64 1.37
CA PHE A 99 9.83 -1.83 1.64
C PHE A 99 9.50 -1.31 3.03
N VAL A 100 8.67 -0.27 3.09
CA VAL A 100 8.25 0.38 4.34
C VAL A 100 6.90 -0.16 4.77
N THR A 101 6.85 -0.69 5.98
CA THR A 101 5.67 -1.37 6.53
C THR A 101 4.57 -0.40 7.00
N GLY A 102 3.36 -0.92 7.24
CA GLY A 102 2.18 -0.14 7.57
C GLY A 102 1.82 -0.10 9.07
N LEU A 103 0.56 0.23 9.33
CA LEU A 103 -0.04 0.35 10.65
C LEU A 103 0.03 -0.97 11.43
N PHE A 104 0.37 -0.92 12.72
CA PHE A 104 0.44 -2.06 13.66
C PHE A 104 1.34 -3.23 13.21
N ASN A 105 2.22 -3.01 12.26
CA ASN A 105 3.04 -4.07 11.70
C ASN A 105 4.00 -4.68 12.74
N ASP A 106 4.65 -3.87 13.55
CA ASP A 106 5.51 -4.31 14.63
C ASP A 106 4.76 -5.13 15.68
N CYS A 107 3.49 -4.79 15.97
CA CYS A 107 2.61 -5.56 16.85
C CYS A 107 2.24 -6.95 16.28
N ALA A 108 2.19 -7.08 14.97
CA ALA A 108 1.80 -8.30 14.26
C ALA A 108 3.00 -9.07 13.64
N SER A 109 4.21 -8.59 13.83
CA SER A 109 5.43 -9.14 13.19
C SER A 109 5.67 -10.63 13.50
N THR A 110 5.19 -11.13 14.65
CA THR A 110 5.25 -12.56 15.01
C THR A 110 4.29 -13.43 14.18
N VAL A 111 3.30 -12.85 13.55
CA VAL A 111 2.33 -13.56 12.68
C VAL A 111 2.86 -13.65 11.26
N ALA A 112 3.07 -12.50 10.62
CA ALA A 112 3.66 -12.38 9.29
C ALA A 112 4.09 -10.93 9.06
N LEU A 113 5.26 -10.74 8.45
CA LEU A 113 5.76 -9.43 8.09
C LEU A 113 5.32 -9.07 6.66
N PRO A 114 4.75 -7.87 6.41
CA PRO A 114 4.45 -7.46 5.04
C PRO A 114 5.68 -7.56 4.13
N PHE A 115 5.48 -8.04 2.92
CA PHE A 115 6.51 -8.25 1.88
C PHE A 115 7.63 -9.24 2.22
N GLU A 116 7.55 -10.00 3.31
CA GLU A 116 8.64 -10.92 3.69
C GLU A 116 8.99 -11.91 2.58
N THR A 117 7.99 -12.55 1.97
CA THR A 117 8.19 -13.49 0.85
C THR A 117 8.59 -12.77 -0.43
N ALA A 118 8.03 -11.60 -0.69
CA ALA A 118 8.36 -10.77 -1.84
C ALA A 118 9.83 -10.31 -1.82
N VAL A 119 10.33 -9.83 -0.67
CA VAL A 119 11.73 -9.43 -0.50
C VAL A 119 12.67 -10.64 -0.64
N ALA A 120 12.31 -11.80 -0.07
CA ALA A 120 13.09 -13.01 -0.23
C ALA A 120 13.18 -13.43 -1.71
N HIS A 121 12.08 -13.34 -2.45
CA HIS A 121 12.03 -13.63 -3.87
C HIS A 121 12.91 -12.66 -4.69
N LEU A 122 12.77 -11.36 -4.48
CA LEU A 122 13.60 -10.36 -5.17
C LEU A 122 15.09 -10.57 -4.92
N ARG A 123 15.49 -10.92 -3.68
CA ARG A 123 16.88 -11.26 -3.38
C ARG A 123 17.36 -12.50 -4.13
N SER A 124 16.51 -13.51 -4.29
CA SER A 124 16.86 -14.72 -5.08
C SER A 124 17.07 -14.42 -6.55
N LEU A 125 16.45 -13.35 -7.06
CA LEU A 125 16.65 -12.83 -8.41
C LEU A 125 17.85 -11.86 -8.52
N GLY A 126 18.59 -11.61 -7.44
CA GLY A 126 19.78 -10.75 -7.42
C GLY A 126 19.51 -9.27 -7.17
N TYR A 127 18.27 -8.86 -6.85
CA TYR A 127 17.99 -7.48 -6.44
C TYR A 127 18.46 -7.19 -5.02
N SER A 128 18.91 -5.95 -4.77
CA SER A 128 19.04 -5.43 -3.41
C SER A 128 17.66 -5.07 -2.88
N ALA A 129 17.14 -5.82 -1.93
CA ALA A 129 15.81 -5.61 -1.37
C ALA A 129 15.82 -5.81 0.15
N GLU A 130 15.12 -4.94 0.89
CA GLU A 130 15.03 -5.00 2.35
C GLU A 130 13.69 -4.47 2.87
N ILE A 131 13.36 -4.86 4.11
CA ILE A 131 12.17 -4.36 4.79
C ILE A 131 12.62 -3.38 5.88
N LEU A 132 12.08 -2.16 5.83
CA LEU A 132 12.14 -1.20 6.91
C LEU A 132 10.87 -1.30 7.75
N SER A 133 10.97 -1.90 8.92
CA SER A 133 9.88 -1.93 9.88
C SER A 133 9.87 -0.63 10.67
N VAL A 134 8.92 0.24 10.36
CA VAL A 134 8.68 1.49 11.09
C VAL A 134 7.73 1.25 12.27
N SER A 135 7.65 2.22 13.21
CA SER A 135 6.72 2.12 14.32
C SER A 135 5.27 2.13 13.83
N GLY A 136 4.58 1.01 14.00
CA GLY A 136 3.19 0.83 13.53
C GLY A 136 2.17 1.66 14.32
N ARG A 137 2.56 2.26 15.45
CA ARG A 137 1.70 3.09 16.32
C ARG A 137 2.07 4.56 16.32
N SER A 138 3.16 4.94 15.63
CA SER A 138 3.62 6.32 15.57
C SER A 138 3.04 7.09 14.40
N SER A 139 3.05 8.42 14.51
CA SER A 139 2.69 9.35 13.43
C SER A 139 3.58 9.19 12.21
N SER A 140 3.12 9.70 11.08
CA SER A 140 3.93 9.67 9.85
C SER A 140 5.16 10.56 9.95
N SER A 141 5.09 11.68 10.67
CA SER A 141 6.25 12.55 10.91
C SER A 141 7.31 11.87 11.80
N TYR A 142 6.89 11.06 12.78
CA TYR A 142 7.83 10.25 13.57
C TYR A 142 8.55 9.21 12.69
N ASN A 143 7.81 8.49 11.86
CA ASN A 143 8.38 7.45 11.01
C ASN A 143 9.22 8.02 9.85
N ALA A 144 8.93 9.23 9.39
CA ALA A 144 9.75 9.93 8.40
C ALA A 144 11.22 10.06 8.83
N ALA A 145 11.49 10.25 10.12
CA ALA A 145 12.84 10.29 10.65
C ALA A 145 13.57 8.94 10.51
N SER A 146 12.89 7.83 10.77
CA SER A 146 13.45 6.48 10.57
C SER A 146 13.76 6.19 9.11
N ILE A 147 12.92 6.66 8.19
CA ILE A 147 13.16 6.56 6.74
C ILE A 147 14.38 7.41 6.36
N ALA A 148 14.47 8.64 6.90
CA ALA A 148 15.61 9.53 6.65
C ALA A 148 16.94 8.90 7.08
N GLU A 149 16.97 8.18 8.20
CA GLU A 149 18.15 7.47 8.66
C GLU A 149 18.61 6.43 7.65
N ILE A 150 17.71 5.57 7.16
CA ILE A 150 18.03 4.53 6.15
C ILE A 150 18.49 5.16 4.83
N VAL A 151 17.83 6.23 4.38
CA VAL A 151 18.21 6.91 3.14
C VAL A 151 19.58 7.60 3.28
N SER A 152 19.88 8.17 4.45
CA SER A 152 21.18 8.80 4.71
C SER A 152 22.35 7.80 4.64
N GLN A 153 22.10 6.56 5.05
CA GLN A 153 23.08 5.46 5.04
C GLN A 153 23.19 4.75 3.68
N ALA A 154 22.32 5.10 2.71
CA ALA A 154 22.42 4.53 1.38
C ALA A 154 23.78 4.91 0.77
N PRO A 155 24.53 3.95 0.17
CA PRO A 155 25.81 4.25 -0.44
C PRO A 155 25.64 5.23 -1.59
N ASP A 156 26.63 6.11 -1.77
CA ASP A 156 26.75 6.92 -2.96
C ASP A 156 27.22 6.03 -4.13
N GLY A 157 26.65 6.22 -5.32
CA GLY A 157 27.03 5.46 -6.50
C GLY A 157 25.86 5.26 -7.48
N ASP A 158 25.99 4.26 -8.35
CA ASP A 158 25.02 3.98 -9.43
C ASP A 158 23.74 3.29 -8.95
N GLN A 159 23.59 3.04 -7.64
CA GLN A 159 22.37 2.45 -7.10
C GLN A 159 21.18 3.42 -7.21
N ARG A 160 20.05 2.87 -7.62
CA ARG A 160 18.78 3.57 -7.74
C ARG A 160 17.90 3.20 -6.54
N LEU A 161 17.81 4.09 -5.57
CA LEU A 161 17.00 3.85 -4.37
C LEU A 161 15.51 3.99 -4.70
N VAL A 162 14.76 2.94 -4.42
CA VAL A 162 13.31 2.88 -4.56
C VAL A 162 12.69 2.64 -3.20
N LEU A 163 11.75 3.49 -2.80
CA LEU A 163 10.97 3.30 -1.58
C LEU A 163 9.60 2.72 -1.96
N VAL A 164 9.26 1.57 -1.40
CA VAL A 164 7.97 0.89 -1.63
C VAL A 164 7.17 0.92 -0.33
N GLY A 165 6.12 1.74 -0.29
CA GLY A 165 5.29 1.91 0.91
C GLY A 165 4.01 1.11 0.85
N TYR A 166 3.70 0.38 1.91
CA TYR A 166 2.43 -0.32 2.08
C TYR A 166 1.54 0.39 3.07
N SER A 167 0.27 0.62 2.71
CA SER A 167 -0.71 1.18 3.63
C SER A 167 -0.23 2.52 4.21
N LYS A 168 -0.13 2.64 5.54
CA LYS A 168 0.47 3.79 6.22
C LYS A 168 1.92 4.03 5.80
N GLY A 169 2.71 2.99 5.49
CA GLY A 169 4.10 3.14 5.06
C GLY A 169 4.26 4.02 3.81
N ALA A 170 3.27 4.04 2.90
CA ALA A 170 3.27 4.97 1.78
C ALA A 170 3.11 6.43 2.25
N VAL A 171 2.25 6.66 3.25
CA VAL A 171 2.07 7.98 3.86
C VAL A 171 3.35 8.44 4.57
N ASP A 172 4.01 7.53 5.29
CA ASP A 172 5.27 7.81 6.00
C ASP A 172 6.39 8.18 5.01
N ILE A 173 6.45 7.51 3.85
CA ILE A 173 7.37 7.88 2.76
C ILE A 173 7.06 9.27 2.22
N LEU A 174 5.80 9.61 1.94
CA LEU A 174 5.45 10.95 1.45
C LEU A 174 5.80 12.03 2.46
N GLU A 175 5.60 11.77 3.75
CA GLU A 175 6.02 12.67 4.82
C GLU A 175 7.55 12.86 4.81
N PHE A 176 8.31 11.77 4.70
CA PHE A 176 9.77 11.81 4.55
C PHE A 176 10.20 12.64 3.33
N MET A 177 9.58 12.41 2.16
CA MET A 177 9.92 13.11 0.93
C MET A 177 9.80 14.63 1.05
N VAL A 178 8.81 15.10 1.81
CA VAL A 178 8.58 16.55 2.03
C VAL A 178 9.45 17.08 3.17
N ALA A 179 9.55 16.37 4.28
CA ALA A 179 10.27 16.84 5.47
C ALA A 179 11.81 16.83 5.31
N TYR A 180 12.34 15.96 4.42
CA TYR A 180 13.78 15.79 4.21
C TYR A 180 14.18 16.00 2.74
N PRO A 181 14.01 17.21 2.16
CA PRO A 181 14.11 17.44 0.72
C PRO A 181 15.50 17.12 0.14
N ASP A 182 16.58 17.28 0.93
CA ASP A 182 17.92 16.95 0.47
C ASP A 182 18.15 15.43 0.38
N LEU A 183 17.63 14.65 1.31
CA LEU A 183 17.66 13.20 1.26
C LEU A 183 16.70 12.64 0.20
N ALA A 184 15.57 13.31 -0.01
CA ALA A 184 14.61 12.93 -1.04
C ALA A 184 15.22 12.95 -2.46
N LYS A 185 16.22 13.78 -2.72
CA LYS A 185 16.97 13.80 -4.00
C LYS A 185 17.70 12.49 -4.31
N ARG A 186 17.96 11.66 -3.28
CA ARG A 186 18.60 10.33 -3.42
C ARG A 186 17.60 9.25 -3.81
N VAL A 187 16.29 9.54 -3.74
CA VAL A 187 15.22 8.60 -4.06
C VAL A 187 14.88 8.69 -5.54
N SER A 188 15.10 7.62 -6.27
CA SER A 188 14.81 7.53 -7.71
C SER A 188 13.32 7.35 -7.98
N ALA A 189 12.63 6.59 -7.12
CA ALA A 189 11.20 6.33 -7.26
C ALA A 189 10.53 6.00 -5.93
N VAL A 190 9.24 6.30 -5.85
CA VAL A 190 8.35 5.91 -4.74
C VAL A 190 7.20 5.10 -5.32
N VAL A 191 6.95 3.92 -4.75
CA VAL A 191 5.82 3.05 -5.11
C VAL A 191 4.88 2.93 -3.91
N SER A 192 3.62 3.27 -4.10
CA SER A 192 2.55 3.05 -3.13
C SER A 192 1.82 1.75 -3.45
N VAL A 193 1.78 0.83 -2.52
CA VAL A 193 0.99 -0.42 -2.61
C VAL A 193 -0.12 -0.35 -1.58
N ALA A 194 -1.36 -0.28 -2.02
CA ALA A 194 -2.53 -0.10 -1.14
C ALA A 194 -2.31 1.03 -0.11
N GLY A 195 -1.71 2.15 -0.53
CA GLY A 195 -1.32 3.25 0.37
C GLY A 195 -2.50 4.11 0.81
N ALA A 196 -2.51 4.53 2.06
CA ALA A 196 -3.56 5.37 2.62
C ALA A 196 -3.37 6.87 2.25
N ILE A 197 -3.21 7.17 0.97
CA ILE A 197 -2.75 8.47 0.47
C ILE A 197 -3.70 9.60 0.88
N ASN A 198 -5.00 9.44 0.62
CA ASN A 198 -6.05 10.38 1.02
C ASN A 198 -6.59 10.09 2.44
N GLY A 199 -5.99 9.14 3.15
CA GLY A 199 -6.48 8.65 4.43
C GLY A 199 -7.52 7.55 4.31
N SER A 200 -8.17 7.22 5.43
CA SER A 200 -9.16 6.15 5.52
C SER A 200 -10.39 6.61 6.29
N PRO A 201 -11.62 6.38 5.78
CA PRO A 201 -12.84 6.58 6.57
C PRO A 201 -12.85 5.74 7.85
N VAL A 202 -12.20 4.58 7.86
CA VAL A 202 -12.03 3.76 9.07
C VAL A 202 -11.20 4.49 10.12
N ALA A 203 -10.13 5.17 9.69
CA ALA A 203 -9.31 5.97 10.59
C ALA A 203 -10.08 7.18 11.17
N ASP A 204 -10.95 7.82 10.39
CA ASP A 204 -11.78 8.93 10.87
C ASP A 204 -12.60 8.55 12.09
N VAL A 205 -13.17 7.34 12.09
CA VAL A 205 -13.97 6.82 13.20
C VAL A 205 -13.09 6.29 14.33
N ALA A 206 -12.01 5.60 14.01
CA ALA A 206 -11.18 4.91 14.99
C ALA A 206 -10.21 5.85 15.74
N ALA A 207 -9.71 6.91 15.08
CA ALA A 207 -8.67 7.78 15.66
C ALA A 207 -9.07 8.44 16.98
N PRO A 208 -10.28 9.01 17.16
CA PRO A 208 -10.67 9.64 18.43
C PRO A 208 -10.74 8.64 19.60
N PHE A 209 -11.19 7.41 19.33
CA PHE A 209 -11.24 6.36 20.34
C PHE A 209 -9.83 5.87 20.70
N TYR A 210 -9.00 5.62 19.69
CA TYR A 210 -7.61 5.19 19.88
C TYR A 210 -6.83 6.22 20.71
N GLN A 211 -6.93 7.49 20.38
CA GLN A 211 -6.25 8.57 21.09
C GLN A 211 -6.64 8.66 22.57
N ARG A 212 -7.92 8.44 22.90
CA ARG A 212 -8.42 8.52 24.27
C ARG A 212 -8.14 7.29 25.11
N SER A 213 -8.11 6.10 24.50
CA SER A 213 -8.24 4.85 25.25
C SER A 213 -7.10 3.85 25.00
N LEU A 214 -6.39 3.92 23.88
CA LEU A 214 -5.46 2.87 23.48
C LEU A 214 -4.04 3.35 23.18
N LYS A 215 -3.81 4.65 22.96
CA LYS A 215 -2.48 5.14 22.52
C LYS A 215 -1.36 4.81 23.51
N ASP A 216 -1.65 4.83 24.80
CA ASP A 216 -0.67 4.60 25.87
C ASP A 216 -0.68 3.15 26.37
N VAL A 217 -1.54 2.28 25.82
CA VAL A 217 -1.62 0.88 26.22
C VAL A 217 -0.45 0.12 25.60
N SER A 218 0.39 -0.52 26.45
CA SER A 218 1.43 -1.42 25.97
C SER A 218 0.84 -2.69 25.39
N LEU A 219 1.21 -3.03 24.17
CA LEU A 219 0.84 -4.27 23.52
C LEU A 219 2.08 -5.18 23.40
N PRO A 220 1.92 -6.49 23.55
CA PRO A 220 3.04 -7.42 23.35
C PRO A 220 3.64 -7.25 21.96
N GLY A 221 4.96 -7.09 21.90
CA GLY A 221 5.70 -6.99 20.63
C GLY A 221 5.74 -5.61 19.98
N CYS A 222 4.96 -4.62 20.46
CA CYS A 222 5.05 -3.26 19.93
C CYS A 222 4.96 -2.17 21.00
N GLY A 223 5.83 -1.19 20.87
CA GLY A 223 5.81 -0.01 21.76
C GLY A 223 4.64 0.95 21.41
N PRO A 224 4.28 1.85 22.33
CA PRO A 224 3.22 2.82 22.10
C PRO A 224 3.58 3.86 21.02
N GLY A 225 4.86 4.04 20.71
CA GLY A 225 5.32 5.12 19.83
C GLY A 225 4.90 6.50 20.37
N ASP A 226 4.61 7.44 19.48
CA ASP A 226 3.97 8.72 19.85
C ASP A 226 2.43 8.65 19.83
N GLY A 227 1.86 7.48 19.51
CA GLY A 227 0.42 7.24 19.44
C GLY A 227 -0.30 7.94 18.27
N GLY A 228 0.42 8.60 17.36
CA GLY A 228 -0.16 9.42 16.29
C GLY A 228 -0.61 8.66 15.03
N ALA A 229 -0.45 7.34 14.99
CA ALA A 229 -0.63 6.55 13.78
C ALA A 229 -2.01 6.75 13.10
N LEU A 230 -3.10 6.55 13.84
CA LEU A 230 -4.45 6.69 13.27
C LEU A 230 -4.82 8.14 12.94
N ALA A 231 -4.32 9.10 13.73
CA ALA A 231 -4.52 10.52 13.42
C ALA A 231 -3.86 10.90 12.11
N SER A 232 -2.68 10.33 11.79
CA SER A 232 -2.00 10.53 10.52
C SER A 232 -2.75 9.96 9.31
N LEU A 233 -3.70 9.05 9.54
CA LEU A 233 -4.50 8.40 8.49
C LEU A 233 -5.92 8.95 8.38
N ALA A 234 -6.31 9.90 9.24
CA ALA A 234 -7.61 10.53 9.13
C ALA A 234 -7.70 11.33 7.82
N ARG A 235 -8.80 11.15 7.07
CA ARG A 235 -8.97 11.80 5.75
C ARG A 235 -8.84 13.32 5.80
N PRO A 236 -9.47 14.06 6.76
CA PRO A 236 -9.28 15.50 6.82
C PRO A 236 -7.82 15.91 6.99
N ALA A 237 -7.05 15.17 7.80
CA ALA A 237 -5.63 15.43 8.00
C ALA A 237 -4.83 15.15 6.73
N ARG A 238 -5.09 14.05 6.04
CA ARG A 238 -4.41 13.69 4.79
C ARG A 238 -4.71 14.63 3.66
N LEU A 239 -5.97 14.96 3.44
CA LEU A 239 -6.36 15.90 2.38
C LEU A 239 -5.77 17.29 2.62
N ASN A 240 -5.80 17.78 3.86
CA ASN A 240 -5.14 19.04 4.21
C ASN A 240 -3.63 18.97 3.96
N TRP A 241 -2.99 17.86 4.34
CA TRP A 241 -1.56 17.68 4.11
C TRP A 241 -1.21 17.69 2.60
N LEU A 242 -1.98 17.00 1.76
CA LEU A 242 -1.79 16.97 0.31
C LEU A 242 -1.96 18.32 -0.36
N VAL A 243 -2.88 19.14 0.13
CA VAL A 243 -3.09 20.51 -0.38
C VAL A 243 -1.97 21.46 0.03
N THR A 244 -1.42 21.29 1.24
CA THR A 244 -0.42 22.19 1.79
C THR A 244 1.01 21.84 1.44
N ASN A 245 1.26 20.61 1.00
CA ASN A 245 2.60 20.11 0.72
C ASN A 245 2.74 19.70 -0.76
N ARG A 246 3.76 20.23 -1.41
CA ARG A 246 4.13 19.77 -2.76
C ARG A 246 5.13 18.62 -2.65
N LEU A 247 4.84 17.54 -3.35
CA LEU A 247 5.79 16.43 -3.47
C LEU A 247 7.01 16.88 -4.29
N PRO A 248 8.25 16.55 -3.84
CA PRO A 248 9.45 16.85 -4.60
C PRO A 248 9.48 16.08 -5.93
N ASN A 249 10.32 16.55 -6.84
CA ASN A 249 10.48 15.92 -8.15
C ASN A 249 11.13 14.55 -8.02
N ALA A 250 10.32 13.51 -8.04
CA ALA A 250 10.68 12.11 -8.08
C ALA A 250 9.63 11.35 -8.88
N ARG A 251 9.89 10.10 -9.25
CA ARG A 251 8.88 9.27 -9.89
C ARG A 251 7.97 8.62 -8.85
N TYR A 252 6.68 8.85 -8.99
CA TYR A 252 5.67 8.27 -8.11
C TYR A 252 4.83 7.25 -8.86
N PHE A 253 4.59 6.12 -8.23
CA PHE A 253 3.77 5.04 -8.75
C PHE A 253 2.74 4.61 -7.73
N SER A 254 1.54 4.26 -8.18
CA SER A 254 0.47 3.78 -7.31
C SER A 254 -0.10 2.47 -7.79
N LEU A 255 -0.17 1.51 -6.89
CA LEU A 255 -0.86 0.25 -7.08
C LEU A 255 -2.02 0.18 -6.10
N VAL A 256 -3.22 0.16 -6.64
CA VAL A 256 -4.48 0.21 -5.89
C VAL A 256 -4.97 -1.21 -5.62
N SER A 257 -5.52 -1.44 -4.43
CA SER A 257 -6.11 -2.71 -4.03
C SER A 257 -7.59 -2.56 -3.75
N PHE A 258 -8.41 -3.45 -4.29
CA PHE A 258 -9.79 -3.68 -3.87
C PHE A 258 -10.26 -5.07 -4.29
N THR A 259 -11.26 -5.59 -3.61
CA THR A 259 -11.79 -6.90 -3.93
C THR A 259 -13.28 -6.98 -3.63
N ARG A 260 -13.90 -8.09 -3.98
CA ARG A 260 -15.32 -8.32 -3.68
C ARG A 260 -15.52 -8.53 -2.18
N PRO A 261 -16.63 -8.05 -1.59
CA PRO A 261 -16.90 -8.15 -0.15
C PRO A 261 -16.89 -9.58 0.39
N ASP A 262 -17.29 -10.56 -0.43
CA ASP A 262 -17.33 -11.98 -0.05
C ASP A 262 -15.95 -12.63 0.05
N THR A 263 -14.93 -12.02 -0.57
CA THR A 263 -13.55 -12.51 -0.58
C THR A 263 -12.65 -11.85 0.44
N VAL A 264 -13.11 -10.81 1.12
CA VAL A 264 -12.35 -10.07 2.14
C VAL A 264 -12.05 -10.95 3.35
N SER A 265 -10.84 -10.87 3.87
CA SER A 265 -10.39 -11.55 5.10
C SER A 265 -11.32 -11.26 6.27
N SER A 266 -11.62 -12.29 7.08
CA SER A 266 -12.69 -12.23 8.08
C SER A 266 -12.58 -11.06 9.06
N PRO A 267 -11.40 -10.65 9.57
CA PRO A 267 -11.29 -9.49 10.46
C PRO A 267 -11.51 -8.15 9.76
N LEU A 268 -11.38 -8.09 8.43
CA LEU A 268 -11.60 -6.87 7.65
C LEU A 268 -13.05 -6.70 7.21
N ARG A 269 -13.87 -7.74 7.25
CA ARG A 269 -15.27 -7.71 6.76
C ARG A 269 -16.14 -6.61 7.36
N PRO A 270 -16.11 -6.31 8.68
CA PRO A 270 -16.91 -5.22 9.23
C PRO A 270 -16.54 -3.86 8.63
N PHE A 271 -15.26 -3.64 8.41
CA PHE A 271 -14.77 -2.40 7.79
C PHE A 271 -15.10 -2.35 6.29
N ALA A 272 -14.93 -3.47 5.58
CA ALA A 272 -15.31 -3.58 4.17
C ALA A 272 -16.80 -3.29 3.97
N ALA A 273 -17.67 -3.79 4.85
CA ALA A 273 -19.10 -3.53 4.80
C ALA A 273 -19.41 -2.05 5.04
N ALA A 274 -18.77 -1.42 6.02
CA ALA A 274 -18.93 0.01 6.29
C ALA A 274 -18.44 0.88 5.13
N LEU A 275 -17.31 0.54 4.53
CA LEU A 275 -16.76 1.22 3.35
C LEU A 275 -17.63 1.03 2.11
N ALA A 276 -18.30 -0.11 1.96
CA ALA A 276 -19.17 -0.42 0.85
C ALA A 276 -20.44 0.47 0.81
N GLU A 277 -20.82 1.07 1.94
CA GLU A 277 -21.88 2.10 1.97
C GLU A 277 -21.47 3.38 1.24
N ILE A 278 -20.16 3.60 1.07
CA ILE A 278 -19.58 4.72 0.32
C ILE A 278 -19.30 4.28 -1.11
N ASP A 279 -18.45 3.26 -1.26
CA ASP A 279 -18.12 2.63 -2.55
C ASP A 279 -17.76 1.15 -2.31
N PRO A 280 -18.38 0.20 -3.06
CA PRO A 280 -18.08 -1.22 -2.91
C PRO A 280 -16.64 -1.59 -3.32
N ARG A 281 -15.94 -0.70 -4.06
CA ARG A 281 -14.53 -0.90 -4.45
C ARG A 281 -13.61 -0.47 -3.30
N ASN A 282 -13.43 -1.37 -2.35
CA ASN A 282 -12.55 -1.17 -1.20
C ASN A 282 -11.77 -2.46 -0.88
N ASP A 283 -10.70 -2.33 -0.15
CA ASP A 283 -9.85 -3.45 0.27
C ASP A 283 -10.09 -3.89 1.72
N GLY A 284 -11.13 -3.35 2.37
CA GLY A 284 -11.45 -3.58 3.77
C GLY A 284 -10.81 -2.58 4.74
N GLN A 285 -9.96 -1.67 4.26
CA GLN A 285 -9.34 -0.60 5.03
C GLN A 285 -9.46 0.75 4.31
N LEU A 286 -9.37 0.74 2.99
CA LEU A 286 -9.28 1.92 2.13
C LEU A 286 -10.27 1.82 0.97
N LEU A 287 -10.80 2.95 0.55
CA LEU A 287 -11.49 3.07 -0.73
C LEU A 287 -10.45 3.08 -1.88
N PHE A 288 -10.80 2.56 -3.04
CA PHE A 288 -9.86 2.40 -4.15
C PHE A 288 -9.25 3.74 -4.61
N TYR A 289 -10.03 4.82 -4.64
CA TYR A 289 -9.56 6.14 -5.04
C TYR A 289 -8.74 6.87 -3.96
N ASP A 290 -8.76 6.41 -2.71
CA ASP A 290 -7.95 6.99 -1.63
C ASP A 290 -6.49 6.49 -1.65
N GLN A 291 -6.14 5.58 -2.56
CA GLN A 291 -4.83 4.92 -2.61
C GLN A 291 -3.87 5.51 -3.65
N VAL A 292 -4.28 6.53 -4.40
CA VAL A 292 -3.49 7.08 -5.51
C VAL A 292 -2.72 8.32 -5.07
N ILE A 293 -1.40 8.32 -5.30
CA ILE A 293 -0.56 9.51 -5.11
C ILE A 293 -0.86 10.53 -6.21
N PRO A 294 -1.08 11.82 -5.88
CA PRO A 294 -1.24 12.88 -6.88
C PRO A 294 -0.07 12.93 -7.86
N GLY A 295 -0.37 12.94 -9.17
CA GLY A 295 0.63 12.97 -10.23
C GLY A 295 1.42 11.68 -10.45
N ALA A 296 1.07 10.60 -9.77
CA ALA A 296 1.73 9.31 -9.95
C ALA A 296 1.33 8.62 -11.26
N THR A 297 2.13 7.66 -11.68
CA THR A 297 1.72 6.66 -12.66
C THR A 297 0.91 5.57 -11.96
N LEU A 298 -0.33 5.36 -12.38
CA LEU A 298 -1.19 4.28 -11.90
C LEU A 298 -0.79 2.97 -12.57
N LEU A 299 -0.31 2.01 -11.78
CA LEU A 299 0.15 0.71 -12.27
C LEU A 299 -0.99 -0.30 -12.47
N GLY A 300 -2.03 -0.23 -11.64
CA GLY A 300 -3.16 -1.14 -11.76
C GLY A 300 -4.02 -1.24 -10.53
N TYR A 301 -5.05 -2.07 -10.67
CA TYR A 301 -6.02 -2.37 -9.63
C TYR A 301 -5.92 -3.85 -9.27
N VAL A 302 -5.32 -4.13 -8.12
CA VAL A 302 -5.10 -5.49 -7.63
C VAL A 302 -6.39 -6.04 -7.03
N ASN A 303 -6.79 -7.24 -7.46
CA ASN A 303 -7.91 -7.97 -6.86
C ASN A 303 -7.45 -8.69 -5.58
N ALA A 304 -7.22 -7.92 -4.54
CA ALA A 304 -6.81 -8.38 -3.22
C ALA A 304 -7.42 -7.49 -2.14
N ASP A 305 -7.64 -8.04 -0.95
CA ASP A 305 -7.91 -7.22 0.22
C ASP A 305 -6.63 -6.60 0.78
N HIS A 306 -6.77 -5.73 1.75
CA HIS A 306 -5.67 -4.97 2.31
C HIS A 306 -4.52 -5.86 2.82
N TRP A 307 -4.82 -7.02 3.41
CA TRP A 307 -3.81 -7.94 3.90
C TRP A 307 -3.22 -8.81 2.79
N ALA A 308 -4.07 -9.35 1.92
CA ALA A 308 -3.65 -10.28 0.87
C ALA A 308 -2.62 -9.68 -0.09
N VAL A 309 -2.65 -8.36 -0.33
CA VAL A 309 -1.71 -7.70 -1.24
C VAL A 309 -0.27 -7.67 -0.72
N ALA A 310 -0.05 -7.73 0.60
CA ALA A 310 1.27 -7.55 1.19
C ALA A 310 1.65 -8.58 2.26
N VAL A 311 0.69 -9.12 3.03
CA VAL A 311 0.97 -9.93 4.22
C VAL A 311 0.84 -11.42 3.90
N PRO A 312 1.93 -12.21 4.00
CA PRO A 312 1.97 -13.63 3.61
C PRO A 312 1.44 -14.56 4.71
N ILE A 313 0.19 -14.35 5.20
CA ILE A 313 -0.38 -15.13 6.31
C ILE A 313 -0.49 -16.61 5.95
N GLU A 314 -0.94 -16.95 4.74
CA GLU A 314 -1.12 -18.34 4.29
C GLU A 314 0.20 -19.12 4.26
N GLU A 315 1.27 -18.44 3.91
CA GLU A 315 2.60 -19.05 3.76
C GLU A 315 3.29 -19.22 5.12
N LYS A 316 3.07 -18.29 6.04
CA LYS A 316 3.72 -18.24 7.34
C LYS A 316 2.92 -18.94 8.44
N ARG A 317 1.61 -18.89 8.39
CA ARG A 317 0.68 -19.38 9.41
C ARG A 317 -0.52 -20.08 8.76
N PRO A 318 -0.32 -21.22 8.07
CA PRO A 318 -1.38 -21.86 7.28
C PRO A 318 -2.63 -22.22 8.12
N VAL A 319 -2.47 -22.65 9.37
CA VAL A 319 -3.61 -22.95 10.26
C VAL A 319 -4.37 -21.67 10.60
N LEU A 320 -3.68 -20.57 10.92
CA LEU A 320 -4.34 -19.28 11.20
C LEU A 320 -5.03 -18.75 9.94
N ALA A 321 -4.39 -18.93 8.79
CA ALA A 321 -4.93 -18.48 7.51
C ALA A 321 -6.32 -19.07 7.21
N THR A 322 -6.58 -20.33 7.55
CA THR A 322 -7.91 -20.96 7.35
C THR A 322 -9.02 -20.26 8.12
N LEU A 323 -8.69 -19.53 9.18
CA LEU A 323 -9.65 -18.82 10.03
C LEU A 323 -9.78 -17.34 9.67
N VAL A 324 -8.70 -16.70 9.21
CA VAL A 324 -8.65 -15.24 9.07
C VAL A 324 -8.56 -14.75 7.63
N THR A 325 -7.90 -15.50 6.73
CA THR A 325 -7.81 -15.06 5.33
C THR A 325 -9.07 -15.43 4.54
N GLY A 326 -9.44 -14.56 3.62
CA GLY A 326 -10.48 -14.86 2.64
C GLY A 326 -9.97 -15.81 1.55
N HIS A 327 -10.84 -16.20 0.61
CA HIS A 327 -10.46 -16.95 -0.59
C HIS A 327 -9.77 -16.06 -1.66
N ASN A 328 -8.92 -15.18 -1.23
CA ASN A 328 -8.40 -14.03 -1.97
C ASN A 328 -6.86 -14.07 -1.98
N TRP A 329 -6.32 -15.28 -2.19
CA TRP A 329 -4.87 -15.45 -2.35
C TRP A 329 -4.33 -14.60 -3.49
N PHE A 330 -3.19 -13.93 -3.23
CA PHE A 330 -2.52 -13.08 -4.18
C PHE A 330 -1.01 -13.39 -4.25
N PRO A 331 -0.39 -13.49 -5.44
CA PRO A 331 1.03 -13.79 -5.61
C PRO A 331 1.89 -12.53 -5.38
N ARG A 332 2.16 -12.19 -4.14
CA ARG A 332 2.90 -11.00 -3.70
C ARG A 332 4.33 -10.93 -4.24
N ASP A 333 4.97 -12.08 -4.33
CA ASP A 333 6.31 -12.27 -4.89
C ASP A 333 6.35 -11.90 -6.38
N MET A 334 5.39 -12.37 -7.16
CA MET A 334 5.25 -12.02 -8.58
C MET A 334 4.89 -10.55 -8.77
N LEU A 335 4.10 -9.98 -7.85
CA LEU A 335 3.80 -8.55 -7.86
C LEU A 335 5.06 -7.72 -7.66
N ALA A 336 5.88 -8.08 -6.68
CA ALA A 336 7.12 -7.35 -6.38
C ALA A 336 8.13 -7.46 -7.53
N GLU A 337 8.24 -8.62 -8.16
CA GLU A 337 9.05 -8.83 -9.37
C GLU A 337 8.56 -7.96 -10.52
N ALA A 338 7.26 -7.95 -10.80
CA ALA A 338 6.68 -7.12 -11.85
C ALA A 338 6.89 -5.62 -11.58
N ILE A 339 6.82 -5.18 -10.32
CA ILE A 339 7.16 -3.80 -9.94
C ILE A 339 8.62 -3.52 -10.25
N ALA A 340 9.55 -4.40 -9.86
CA ALA A 340 10.97 -4.22 -10.12
C ALA A 340 11.30 -4.16 -11.62
N LEU A 341 10.70 -5.04 -12.41
CA LEU A 341 10.85 -5.06 -13.88
C LEU A 341 10.27 -3.80 -14.53
N TYR A 342 9.09 -3.37 -14.11
CA TYR A 342 8.49 -2.14 -14.60
C TYR A 342 9.37 -0.91 -14.29
N LEU A 343 9.89 -0.83 -13.07
CA LEU A 343 10.81 0.24 -12.68
C LEU A 343 12.13 0.17 -13.44
N SER A 344 12.64 -1.02 -13.74
CA SER A 344 13.82 -1.21 -14.58
C SER A 344 13.64 -0.56 -15.95
N GLU A 345 12.48 -0.77 -16.59
CA GLU A 345 12.14 -0.15 -17.88
C GLU A 345 11.99 1.37 -17.74
N GLN A 346 11.22 1.82 -16.77
CA GLN A 346 10.89 3.24 -16.61
C GLN A 346 12.10 4.11 -16.25
N LEU A 347 13.00 3.59 -15.42
CA LEU A 347 14.18 4.32 -14.98
C LEU A 347 15.34 4.22 -15.98
N ALA A 348 15.35 3.23 -16.88
CA ALA A 348 16.32 3.16 -17.98
C ALA A 348 16.07 4.23 -19.05
N ALA A 349 14.82 4.45 -19.43
CA ALA A 349 14.42 5.40 -20.47
C ALA A 349 14.90 6.85 -20.22
N GLU A 350 15.20 7.23 -18.98
CA GLU A 350 15.73 8.57 -18.67
C GLU A 350 17.21 8.76 -18.99
N GLN A 351 17.98 7.69 -19.07
CA GLN A 351 19.42 7.81 -19.41
C GLN A 351 19.63 8.09 -20.89
N ASP A 352 18.73 7.61 -21.74
CA ASP A 352 18.80 7.82 -23.19
C ASP A 352 18.31 9.22 -23.61
N THR A 353 17.68 9.97 -22.69
CA THR A 353 17.12 11.31 -22.95
C THR A 353 17.94 12.45 -22.33
N ARG A 354 18.98 12.16 -21.57
CA ARG A 354 19.94 13.11 -20.99
C ARG A 354 21.28 13.06 -21.71
#